data_2c5ea5e09474a70f060d539f950deb0a
#
_entry.id   2c5ea5e09474a70f060d539f950deb0a
#
_cell.length_a   1.000
_cell.length_b   1.000
_cell.length_c   1.000
_cell.angle_alpha   90.00
_cell.angle_beta   90.00
_cell.angle_gamma   90.00
#
_symmetry.space_group_name_H-M   'P 1'
#
loop_
_entity.id
_entity.type
_entity.pdbx_description
1 polymer ?
#
loop_
_entity_poly.entity_id
_entity_poly.type
_entity_poly.pdbx_seq_one_letter_code
_entity_poly.pdbx_strand_id
1 'polypeptide(L)'
;LGIYITAQVLGGKRATASVALYLLVGFAGLPIFAKGGAGLGTLASPSAGYLLGFLPFAAIAGTLAYLFTRNTRSIGATFLMALVANFCGFVVLTACGIAGMMVNAHMTFDAAFSAAMVFVPWDLVKSTIAVLVGLSVRRAFPSLASAQR
;
A
#
# COMPACT_ATOMS: atom_id res chain seq x y z
N LEU A 1 -5.16 -5.29 0.21
CA LEU A 1 -4.90 -5.78 -1.14
C LEU A 1 -5.10 -4.68 -2.18
N GLY A 2 -6.24 -3.97 -2.19
CA GLY A 2 -6.54 -2.94 -3.18
C GLY A 2 -5.42 -1.91 -3.37
N ILE A 3 -4.87 -1.37 -2.28
CA ILE A 3 -3.80 -0.38 -2.31
C ILE A 3 -2.50 -0.93 -2.92
N TYR A 4 -2.17 -2.20 -2.64
CA TYR A 4 -1.03 -2.89 -3.26
C TYR A 4 -1.20 -3.01 -4.78
N ILE A 5 -2.40 -3.42 -5.24
CA ILE A 5 -2.73 -3.51 -6.67
C ILE A 5 -2.67 -2.13 -7.32
N THR A 6 -3.27 -1.12 -6.67
CA THR A 6 -3.27 0.27 -7.17
C THR A 6 -1.83 0.79 -7.36
N ALA A 7 -0.94 0.55 -6.39
CA ALA A 7 0.47 0.93 -6.48
C ALA A 7 1.16 0.25 -7.67
N GLN A 8 0.92 -1.05 -7.88
CA GLN A 8 1.55 -1.82 -8.94
C GLN A 8 1.02 -1.48 -10.34
N VAL A 9 -0.26 -1.13 -10.46
CA VAL A 9 -0.90 -0.86 -11.76
C VAL A 9 -0.74 0.59 -12.18
N LEU A 10 -1.00 1.55 -11.26
CA LEU A 10 -1.07 2.98 -11.59
C LEU A 10 0.27 3.72 -11.45
N GLY A 11 1.25 3.14 -10.71
CA GLY A 11 2.51 3.82 -10.40
C GLY A 11 2.35 4.91 -9.34
N GLY A 12 3.48 5.52 -8.91
CA GLY A 12 3.52 6.35 -7.70
C GLY A 12 2.50 7.49 -7.65
N LYS A 13 2.55 8.43 -8.59
CA LYS A 13 1.70 9.65 -8.55
C LYS A 13 0.21 9.32 -8.61
N ARG A 14 -0.20 8.46 -9.54
CA ARG A 14 -1.62 8.10 -9.72
C ARG A 14 -2.13 7.22 -8.59
N ALA A 15 -1.31 6.29 -8.11
CA ALA A 15 -1.67 5.47 -6.97
C ALA A 15 -1.85 6.33 -5.72
N THR A 16 -0.94 7.27 -5.45
CA THR A 16 -1.06 8.20 -4.32
C THR A 16 -2.33 9.05 -4.43
N ALA A 17 -2.64 9.58 -5.61
CA ALA A 17 -3.87 10.35 -5.83
C ALA A 17 -5.13 9.50 -5.60
N SER A 18 -5.14 8.24 -6.09
CA SER A 18 -6.25 7.32 -5.87
C SER A 18 -6.44 6.98 -4.39
N VAL A 19 -5.35 6.76 -3.65
CA VAL A 19 -5.40 6.51 -2.21
C VAL A 19 -5.80 7.75 -1.44
N ALA A 20 -5.34 8.95 -1.84
CA ALA A 20 -5.79 10.22 -1.25
C ALA A 20 -7.30 10.40 -1.42
N LEU A 21 -7.82 10.15 -2.63
CA LEU A 21 -9.27 10.21 -2.88
C LEU A 21 -10.04 9.19 -2.03
N TYR A 22 -9.56 7.95 -1.93
CA TYR A 22 -10.14 6.93 -1.06
C TYR A 22 -10.22 7.41 0.40
N LEU A 23 -9.14 8.00 0.93
CA LEU A 23 -9.12 8.52 2.29
C LEU A 23 -10.06 9.71 2.47
N LEU A 24 -10.08 10.66 1.52
CA LEU A 24 -10.98 11.81 1.55
C LEU A 24 -12.45 11.38 1.60
N VAL A 25 -12.84 10.46 0.73
CA VAL A 25 -14.21 9.93 0.66
C VAL A 25 -14.58 9.19 1.94
N GLY A 26 -13.67 8.38 2.50
CA GLY A 26 -13.88 7.68 3.76
C GLY A 26 -14.00 8.64 4.95
N PHE A 27 -13.17 9.68 5.02
CA PHE A 27 -13.25 10.71 6.07
C PHE A 27 -14.46 11.60 5.91
N ALA A 28 -14.98 11.79 4.70
CA ALA A 28 -16.24 12.49 4.45
C ALA A 28 -17.48 11.72 4.93
N GLY A 29 -17.32 10.48 5.39
CA GLY A 29 -18.39 9.71 6.04
C GLY A 29 -18.89 8.50 5.26
N LEU A 30 -18.33 8.18 4.08
CA LEU A 30 -18.68 6.93 3.40
C LEU A 30 -18.08 5.72 4.14
N PRO A 31 -18.84 4.64 4.38
CA PRO A 31 -18.42 3.46 5.14
C PRO A 31 -17.53 2.53 4.29
N ILE A 32 -16.38 3.05 3.82
CA ILE A 32 -15.45 2.34 2.93
C ILE A 32 -14.18 1.84 3.62
N PHE A 33 -13.97 2.21 4.89
CA PHE A 33 -12.86 1.71 5.68
C PHE A 33 -13.13 0.32 6.23
N ALA A 34 -12.10 -0.32 6.78
CA ALA A 34 -12.22 -1.66 7.34
C ALA A 34 -13.39 -1.75 8.35
N LYS A 35 -14.13 -2.87 8.29
CA LYS A 35 -15.32 -3.13 9.13
C LYS A 35 -16.45 -2.10 8.97
N GLY A 36 -16.53 -1.42 7.82
CA GLY A 36 -17.53 -0.39 7.58
C GLY A 36 -17.24 0.93 8.29
N GLY A 37 -16.02 1.17 8.71
CA GLY A 37 -15.61 2.43 9.34
C GLY A 37 -15.76 3.62 8.39
N ALA A 38 -16.10 4.79 8.95
CA ALA A 38 -16.31 6.03 8.23
C ALA A 38 -16.00 7.26 9.11
N GLY A 39 -15.74 8.37 8.45
CA GLY A 39 -15.57 9.68 9.08
C GLY A 39 -14.24 9.82 9.85
N LEU A 40 -14.04 11.04 10.37
CA LEU A 40 -12.81 11.41 11.08
C LEU A 40 -12.62 10.63 12.39
N GLY A 41 -13.68 10.08 12.97
CA GLY A 41 -13.60 9.24 14.18
C GLY A 41 -12.69 8.01 14.01
N THR A 42 -12.49 7.55 12.79
CA THR A 42 -11.56 6.43 12.50
C THR A 42 -10.10 6.79 12.80
N LEU A 43 -9.75 8.08 12.84
CA LEU A 43 -8.40 8.53 13.21
C LEU A 43 -8.06 8.30 14.69
N ALA A 44 -9.06 8.12 15.55
CA ALA A 44 -8.86 7.73 16.95
C ALA A 44 -8.70 6.22 17.15
N SER A 45 -8.84 5.42 16.09
CA SER A 45 -8.70 3.96 16.19
C SER A 45 -7.23 3.53 16.24
N PRO A 46 -6.92 2.36 16.82
CA PRO A 46 -5.56 1.80 16.78
C PRO A 46 -5.01 1.60 15.36
N SER A 47 -5.88 1.40 14.39
CA SER A 47 -5.52 1.18 12.99
C SER A 47 -5.35 2.48 12.18
N ALA A 48 -5.53 3.65 12.77
CA ALA A 48 -5.42 4.94 12.10
C ALA A 48 -4.03 5.15 11.46
N GLY A 49 -2.97 4.70 12.13
CA GLY A 49 -1.61 4.78 11.61
C GLY A 49 -1.46 4.04 10.27
N TYR A 50 -2.07 2.86 10.13
CA TYR A 50 -2.08 2.14 8.85
C TYR A 50 -2.86 2.89 7.77
N LEU A 51 -3.97 3.53 8.15
CA LEU A 51 -4.81 4.30 7.22
C LEU A 51 -4.02 5.47 6.63
N LEU A 52 -3.34 6.24 7.48
CA LEU A 52 -2.45 7.32 7.04
C LEU A 52 -1.22 6.80 6.30
N GLY A 53 -0.70 5.66 6.71
CA GLY A 53 0.43 4.97 6.07
C GLY A 53 0.15 4.48 4.64
N PHE A 54 -1.12 4.39 4.22
CA PHE A 54 -1.48 4.03 2.85
C PHE A 54 -0.96 5.04 1.82
N LEU A 55 -0.91 6.33 2.15
CA LEU A 55 -0.38 7.37 1.25
C LEU A 55 1.12 7.18 0.95
N PRO A 56 2.01 7.17 1.97
CA PRO A 56 3.42 6.95 1.70
C PRO A 56 3.70 5.56 1.12
N PHE A 57 2.92 4.52 1.51
CA PHE A 57 3.03 3.22 0.87
C PHE A 57 2.78 3.31 -0.64
N ALA A 58 1.67 3.92 -1.08
CA ALA A 58 1.31 4.03 -2.48
C ALA A 58 2.36 4.84 -3.28
N ALA A 59 2.87 5.93 -2.68
CA ALA A 59 3.91 6.75 -3.27
C ALA A 59 5.22 5.95 -3.46
N ILE A 60 5.70 5.30 -2.42
CA ILE A 60 6.98 4.58 -2.42
C ILE A 60 6.88 3.32 -3.28
N ALA A 61 5.94 2.41 -2.97
CA ALA A 61 5.80 1.14 -3.68
C ALA A 61 5.50 1.36 -5.17
N GLY A 62 4.61 2.31 -5.49
CA GLY A 62 4.26 2.61 -6.88
C GLY A 62 5.40 3.25 -7.67
N THR A 63 6.14 4.19 -7.07
CA THR A 63 7.29 4.83 -7.72
C THR A 63 8.43 3.84 -7.92
N LEU A 64 8.78 3.09 -6.89
CA LEU A 64 9.86 2.09 -6.98
C LEU A 64 9.51 0.96 -7.95
N ALA A 65 8.27 0.48 -7.94
CA ALA A 65 7.82 -0.52 -8.89
C ALA A 65 7.98 -0.01 -10.35
N TYR A 66 7.63 1.24 -10.62
CA TYR A 66 7.84 1.83 -11.93
C TYR A 66 9.33 1.97 -12.27
N LEU A 67 10.14 2.56 -11.38
CA LEU A 67 11.56 2.82 -11.61
C LEU A 67 12.35 1.51 -11.83
N PHE A 68 12.08 0.51 -11.04
CA PHE A 68 12.81 -0.76 -11.10
C PHE A 68 12.41 -1.60 -12.31
N THR A 69 11.15 -1.54 -12.73
CA THR A 69 10.64 -2.44 -13.77
C THR A 69 10.67 -1.85 -15.17
N ARG A 70 10.80 -0.51 -15.32
CA ARG A 70 10.72 0.18 -16.62
C ARG A 70 11.74 -0.27 -17.67
N ASN A 71 12.94 -0.68 -17.25
CA ASN A 71 14.03 -1.08 -18.13
C ASN A 71 14.28 -2.60 -18.11
N THR A 72 13.50 -3.35 -17.34
CA THR A 72 13.71 -4.79 -17.12
C THR A 72 12.94 -5.59 -18.15
N ARG A 73 13.63 -6.44 -18.93
CA ARG A 73 13.03 -7.30 -19.96
C ARG A 73 12.69 -8.69 -19.42
N SER A 74 13.37 -9.15 -18.38
CA SER A 74 13.13 -10.46 -17.76
C SER A 74 11.89 -10.41 -16.85
N ILE A 75 10.98 -11.36 -17.05
CA ILE A 75 9.75 -11.48 -16.26
C ILE A 75 10.06 -11.75 -14.80
N GLY A 76 11.01 -12.66 -14.53
CA GLY A 76 11.41 -13.02 -13.17
C GLY A 76 12.06 -11.85 -12.44
N ALA A 77 12.94 -11.11 -13.12
CA ALA A 77 13.55 -9.91 -12.55
C ALA A 77 12.49 -8.81 -12.27
N THR A 78 11.55 -8.61 -13.19
CA THR A 78 10.44 -7.66 -13.00
C THR A 78 9.59 -8.04 -11.79
N PHE A 79 9.27 -9.32 -11.64
CA PHE A 79 8.51 -9.83 -10.49
C PHE A 79 9.24 -9.57 -9.17
N LEU A 80 10.53 -9.93 -9.09
CA LEU A 80 11.34 -9.73 -7.89
C LEU A 80 11.47 -8.25 -7.53
N MET A 81 11.76 -7.40 -8.51
CA MET A 81 11.88 -5.95 -8.31
C MET A 81 10.57 -5.32 -7.84
N ALA A 82 9.42 -5.79 -8.35
CA ALA A 82 8.12 -5.33 -7.91
C ALA A 82 7.81 -5.78 -6.46
N LEU A 83 8.24 -6.97 -6.06
CA LEU A 83 8.15 -7.43 -4.66
C LEU A 83 9.01 -6.57 -3.74
N VAL A 84 10.25 -6.26 -4.14
CA VAL A 84 11.14 -5.37 -3.37
C VAL A 84 10.51 -3.97 -3.21
N ALA A 85 9.92 -3.43 -4.27
CA ALA A 85 9.21 -2.14 -4.20
C ALA A 85 8.05 -2.17 -3.20
N ASN A 86 7.25 -3.23 -3.20
CA ASN A 86 6.19 -3.44 -2.22
C ASN A 86 6.74 -3.58 -0.80
N PHE A 87 7.85 -4.29 -0.63
CA PHE A 87 8.48 -4.46 0.67
C PHE A 87 8.96 -3.13 1.25
N CYS A 88 9.58 -2.26 0.44
CA CYS A 88 9.96 -0.91 0.87
C CYS A 88 8.73 -0.09 1.34
N GLY A 89 7.63 -0.14 0.59
CA GLY A 89 6.37 0.49 1.00
C GLY A 89 5.80 -0.12 2.28
N PHE A 90 5.85 -1.45 2.40
CA PHE A 90 5.37 -2.18 3.58
C PHE A 90 6.11 -1.80 4.87
N VAL A 91 7.43 -1.61 4.82
CA VAL A 91 8.20 -1.15 5.98
C VAL A 91 7.68 0.19 6.49
N VAL A 92 7.44 1.14 5.59
CA VAL A 92 6.89 2.45 5.96
C VAL A 92 5.46 2.35 6.47
N LEU A 93 4.63 1.54 5.81
CA LEU A 93 3.25 1.27 6.24
C LEU A 93 3.19 0.71 7.66
N THR A 94 4.05 -0.27 7.95
CA THR A 94 4.13 -0.93 9.26
C THR A 94 4.64 0.05 10.33
N ALA A 95 5.64 0.87 10.01
CA ALA A 95 6.12 1.91 10.92
C ALA A 95 5.01 2.92 11.28
N CYS A 96 4.24 3.39 10.30
CA CYS A 96 3.06 4.24 10.55
C CYS A 96 2.00 3.52 11.40
N GLY A 97 1.77 2.23 11.15
CA GLY A 97 0.82 1.41 11.90
C GLY A 97 1.22 1.25 13.37
N ILE A 98 2.50 0.94 13.63
CA ILE A 98 3.06 0.84 14.97
C ILE A 98 2.90 2.18 15.71
N ALA A 99 3.30 3.29 15.07
CA ALA A 99 3.16 4.62 15.65
C ALA A 99 1.70 4.94 16.00
N GLY A 100 0.75 4.60 15.11
CA GLY A 100 -0.68 4.78 15.38
C GLY A 100 -1.19 3.96 16.57
N MET A 101 -0.75 2.71 16.70
CA MET A 101 -1.10 1.87 17.87
C MET A 101 -0.51 2.41 19.17
N MET A 102 0.72 2.93 19.13
CA MET A 102 1.33 3.54 20.34
C MET A 102 0.58 4.80 20.77
N VAL A 103 0.18 5.65 19.83
CA VAL A 103 -0.51 6.92 20.12
C VAL A 103 -1.97 6.70 20.51
N ASN A 104 -2.73 5.96 19.71
CA ASN A 104 -4.19 5.87 19.87
C ASN A 104 -4.63 4.75 20.83
N ALA A 105 -3.83 3.68 20.95
CA ALA A 105 -4.12 2.57 21.85
C ALA A 105 -3.22 2.53 23.08
N HIS A 106 -2.32 3.51 23.23
CA HIS A 106 -1.35 3.61 24.33
C HIS A 106 -0.52 2.32 24.53
N MET A 107 -0.25 1.61 23.43
CA MET A 107 0.53 0.38 23.45
C MET A 107 2.02 0.69 23.61
N THR A 108 2.74 -0.17 24.32
CA THR A 108 4.22 -0.15 24.31
C THR A 108 4.72 -0.52 22.91
N PHE A 109 5.95 -0.11 22.58
CA PHE A 109 6.56 -0.44 21.28
C PHE A 109 6.58 -1.96 21.05
N ASP A 110 6.97 -2.75 22.04
CA ASP A 110 7.05 -4.22 21.92
C ASP A 110 5.68 -4.86 21.62
N ALA A 111 4.63 -4.38 22.28
CA ALA A 111 3.27 -4.85 22.05
C ALA A 111 2.76 -4.46 20.66
N ALA A 112 2.99 -3.21 20.23
CA ALA A 112 2.59 -2.74 18.92
C ALA A 112 3.38 -3.43 17.79
N PHE A 113 4.68 -3.66 18.00
CA PHE A 113 5.53 -4.39 17.06
C PHE A 113 5.08 -5.85 16.92
N SER A 114 4.84 -6.54 18.05
CA SER A 114 4.36 -7.93 18.04
C SER A 114 3.00 -8.05 17.33
N ALA A 115 2.09 -7.11 17.58
CA ALA A 115 0.80 -7.07 16.90
C ALA A 115 0.96 -6.84 15.38
N ALA A 116 1.89 -5.96 14.96
CA ALA A 116 2.17 -5.73 13.55
C ALA A 116 2.76 -6.96 12.86
N MET A 117 3.62 -7.73 13.54
CA MET A 117 4.25 -8.93 12.96
C MET A 117 3.24 -10.03 12.60
N VAL A 118 2.09 -10.11 13.27
CA VAL A 118 1.02 -11.05 12.93
C VAL A 118 0.49 -10.83 11.50
N PHE A 119 0.56 -9.60 10.99
CA PHE A 119 0.06 -9.27 9.65
C PHE A 119 1.08 -9.54 8.54
N VAL A 120 2.36 -9.70 8.85
CA VAL A 120 3.44 -9.89 7.87
C VAL A 120 3.18 -11.03 6.89
N PRO A 121 2.79 -12.25 7.32
CA PRO A 121 2.52 -13.34 6.39
C PRO A 121 1.41 -13.00 5.39
N TRP A 122 0.34 -12.35 5.86
CA TRP A 122 -0.78 -11.92 5.01
C TRP A 122 -0.39 -10.81 4.04
N ASP A 123 0.51 -9.91 4.46
CA ASP A 123 0.99 -8.83 3.59
C ASP A 123 1.94 -9.36 2.51
N LEU A 124 2.70 -10.41 2.77
CA LEU A 124 3.48 -11.12 1.75
C LEU A 124 2.56 -11.75 0.69
N VAL A 125 1.49 -12.42 1.11
CA VAL A 125 0.50 -12.99 0.18
C VAL A 125 -0.17 -11.90 -0.65
N LYS A 126 -0.63 -10.81 -0.03
CA LYS A 126 -1.23 -9.65 -0.72
C LYS A 126 -0.25 -9.02 -1.72
N SER A 127 1.01 -8.88 -1.33
CA SER A 127 2.07 -8.34 -2.18
C SER A 127 2.28 -9.21 -3.42
N THR A 128 2.37 -10.53 -3.24
CA THR A 128 2.54 -11.49 -4.35
C THR A 128 1.36 -11.41 -5.33
N ILE A 129 0.12 -11.45 -4.82
CA ILE A 129 -1.08 -11.33 -5.64
C ILE A 129 -1.09 -10.00 -6.40
N ALA A 130 -0.78 -8.89 -5.72
CA ALA A 130 -0.77 -7.57 -6.33
C ALA A 130 0.27 -7.44 -7.45
N VAL A 131 1.45 -8.03 -7.28
CA VAL A 131 2.49 -8.05 -8.32
C VAL A 131 2.03 -8.88 -9.51
N LEU A 132 1.46 -10.07 -9.30
CA LEU A 132 0.92 -10.91 -10.39
C LEU A 132 -0.17 -10.17 -11.18
N VAL A 133 -1.13 -9.54 -10.48
CA VAL A 133 -2.18 -8.74 -11.12
C VAL A 133 -1.57 -7.55 -11.87
N GLY A 134 -0.64 -6.82 -11.25
CA GLY A 134 0.03 -5.67 -11.87
C GLY A 134 0.77 -6.04 -13.15
N LEU A 135 1.50 -7.16 -13.15
CA LEU A 135 2.18 -7.66 -14.33
C LEU A 135 1.21 -8.08 -15.44
N SER A 136 0.10 -8.73 -15.09
CA SER A 136 -0.94 -9.15 -16.03
C SER A 136 -1.61 -7.95 -16.69
N VAL A 137 -1.99 -6.93 -15.89
CA VAL A 137 -2.60 -5.70 -16.40
C VAL A 137 -1.64 -4.93 -17.32
N ARG A 138 -0.38 -4.77 -16.94
CA ARG A 138 0.62 -4.08 -17.78
C ARG A 138 0.87 -4.78 -19.11
N ARG A 139 0.75 -6.11 -19.15
CA ARG A 139 0.86 -6.88 -20.41
C ARG A 139 -0.37 -6.71 -21.29
N ALA A 140 -1.56 -6.71 -20.68
CA ALA A 140 -2.81 -6.53 -21.41
C ALA A 140 -2.98 -5.10 -21.95
N PHE A 141 -2.45 -4.10 -21.21
CA PHE A 141 -2.59 -2.68 -21.54
C PHE A 141 -1.23 -1.96 -21.56
N PRO A 142 -0.41 -2.12 -22.63
CA PRO A 142 0.91 -1.48 -22.72
C PRO A 142 0.87 0.05 -22.66
N SER A 143 -0.27 0.66 -23.05
CA SER A 143 -0.49 2.11 -23.00
C SER A 143 -0.49 2.68 -21.56
N LEU A 144 -0.83 1.88 -20.55
CA LEU A 144 -0.73 2.31 -19.16
C LEU A 144 0.72 2.52 -18.73
N ALA A 145 1.65 1.73 -19.24
CA ALA A 145 3.07 1.86 -18.95
C ALA A 145 3.67 3.15 -19.56
N SER A 146 3.20 3.59 -20.73
CA SER A 146 3.64 4.82 -21.36
C SER A 146 3.08 6.08 -20.68
N ALA A 147 1.89 5.97 -20.11
CA ALA A 147 1.21 7.07 -19.41
C ALA A 147 1.77 7.34 -18.00
N GLN A 148 2.71 6.54 -17.52
CA GLN A 148 3.40 6.75 -16.24
C GLN A 148 4.71 7.56 -16.38
N ARG A 149 5.09 7.90 -17.60
CA ARG A 149 6.20 8.82 -17.91
C ARG A 149 5.72 10.26 -17.72
#